data_bfb3fd9a80b62b0d3fb447e44ed4aca0
#
_entry.id   bfb3fd9a80b62b0d3fb447e44ed4aca0
#
_cell.length_a   1.000
_cell.length_b   1.000
_cell.length_c   1.000
_cell.angle_alpha   90.00
_cell.angle_beta   90.00
_cell.angle_gamma   90.00
#
_symmetry.space_group_name_H-M   'P 1'
#
loop_
_entity.id
_entity.type
_entity.pdbx_description
1 polymer ?
#
loop_
_entity_poly.entity_id
_entity_poly.type
_entity_poly.pdbx_seq_one_letter_code
_entity_poly.pdbx_strand_id
1 'polypeptide(L)'
;MRDRFTVRNKVVTESSAKLDPDLLFVYGTLRRGLGLHHHLKRMGAEFVAIGRVQAEIFDLGEFPGARKSGKPGKAVEGELFRLHNAEKTLRVLDQVEGISARNPGRGLFERGTVEVALPNGERRLAWIYWFR
;
A
#
# COMPACT_ATOMS: atom_id res chain seq x y z
N MET A 1 6.27 -27.19 -19.32
CA MET A 1 5.84 -26.50 -19.01
C MET A 1 5.95 -26.25 -18.36
N ARG A 2 6.07 -26.40 -18.41
CA ARG A 2 5.96 -25.59 -17.85
C ARG A 2 6.21 -25.24 -17.18
N ASP A 3 6.85 -25.23 -17.72
CA ASP A 3 6.83 -24.45 -17.15
C ASP A 3 6.96 -24.20 -16.67
N ARG A 4 7.17 -24.25 -16.85
CA ARG A 4 7.07 -23.40 -16.49
C ARG A 4 7.12 -23.04 -15.99
N PHE A 5 7.37 -23.24 -16.28
CA PHE A 5 7.17 -22.43 -15.81
C PHE A 5 7.23 -22.44 -15.25
N THR A 6 8.09 -22.38 -15.77
CA THR A 6 7.69 -21.78 -15.44
C THR A 6 7.63 -21.59 -14.89
N VAL A 7 8.09 -21.71 -15.10
CA VAL A 7 7.53 -21.01 -14.79
C VAL A 7 7.60 -20.90 -14.18
N ARG A 8 8.04 -20.97 -14.34
CA ARG A 8 7.56 -20.37 -14.02
C ARG A 8 7.36 -20.06 -13.35
N ASN A 9 7.79 -20.03 -13.57
CA ASN A 9 7.05 -19.27 -13.12
C ASN A 9 6.88 -18.98 -12.53
N LYS A 10 6.90 -18.90 -12.68
CA LYS A 10 6.32 -18.23 -12.38
C LYS A 10 5.80 -17.90 -12.26
N VAL A 11 5.97 -18.00 -12.29
CA VAL A 11 5.19 -17.46 -12.30
C VAL A 11 4.57 -17.44 -11.73
N VAL A 12 4.52 -17.33 -11.76
CA VAL A 12 3.65 -17.15 -11.50
C VAL A 12 3.05 -17.39 -10.53
N THR A 13 3.08 -17.96 -10.11
CA THR A 13 2.16 -18.03 -9.31
C THR A 13 2.04 -17.17 -8.37
N GLU A 14 2.61 -16.70 -8.33
CA GLU A 14 2.43 -15.64 -7.56
C GLU A 14 1.07 -15.10 -7.63
N SER A 15 0.85 -13.96 -7.03
CA SER A 15 -0.47 -13.36 -7.01
C SER A 15 -1.04 -13.20 -8.42
N SER A 16 -2.29 -13.60 -8.60
CA SER A 16 -3.03 -13.35 -9.82
C SER A 16 -3.77 -12.00 -9.75
N ALA A 17 -3.69 -11.29 -8.64
CA ALA A 17 -4.39 -10.04 -8.47
C ALA A 17 -3.77 -8.96 -9.36
N LYS A 18 -4.62 -8.20 -10.04
CA LYS A 18 -4.19 -7.05 -10.83
C LYS A 18 -4.26 -5.80 -9.97
N LEU A 19 -3.36 -4.86 -10.22
CA LEU A 19 -3.43 -3.58 -9.54
C LEU A 19 -4.76 -2.90 -9.86
N ASP A 20 -5.48 -2.53 -8.80
CA ASP A 20 -6.60 -1.62 -8.92
C ASP A 20 -6.03 -0.23 -8.66
N PRO A 21 -5.92 0.62 -9.68
CA PRO A 21 -5.27 1.93 -9.52
C PRO A 21 -6.03 2.87 -8.59
N ASP A 22 -7.24 2.51 -8.20
CA ASP A 22 -8.05 3.32 -7.31
C ASP A 22 -7.96 2.88 -5.85
N LEU A 23 -7.21 1.81 -5.54
CA LEU A 23 -7.13 1.32 -4.18
C LEU A 23 -5.81 1.74 -3.53
N LEU A 24 -5.90 2.19 -2.28
CA LEU A 24 -4.75 2.57 -1.47
C LEU A 24 -4.84 1.89 -0.11
N PHE A 25 -3.77 1.21 0.28
CA PHE A 25 -3.65 0.63 1.61
C PHE A 25 -2.85 1.58 2.49
N VAL A 26 -3.39 1.89 3.67
CA VAL A 26 -2.74 2.80 4.61
C VAL A 26 -2.58 2.12 5.96
N TYR A 27 -1.45 2.34 6.59
CA TYR A 27 -1.12 1.72 7.88
C TYR A 27 -0.65 2.74 8.92
N GLY A 28 -0.52 3.99 8.52
CA GLY A 28 -0.01 5.06 9.39
C GLY A 28 -1.08 6.10 9.67
N THR A 29 -0.67 7.36 9.67
CA THR A 29 -1.52 8.47 10.05
C THR A 29 -2.64 8.77 9.05
N LEU A 30 -2.64 8.11 7.90
CA LEU A 30 -3.76 8.24 6.95
C LEU A 30 -4.96 7.37 7.32
N ARG A 31 -4.82 6.45 8.29
CA ARG A 31 -5.93 5.63 8.75
C ARG A 31 -7.01 6.50 9.41
N ARG A 32 -8.26 5.98 9.38
CA ARG A 32 -9.39 6.71 9.97
C ARG A 32 -9.09 7.09 11.43
N GLY A 33 -9.44 8.31 11.78
CA GLY A 33 -9.26 8.83 13.14
C GLY A 33 -7.86 9.30 13.47
N LEU A 34 -6.91 9.21 12.54
CA LEU A 34 -5.55 9.67 12.77
C LEU A 34 -5.28 10.98 12.04
N GLY A 35 -4.18 11.62 12.41
CA GLY A 35 -3.93 13.02 12.06
C GLY A 35 -3.99 13.38 10.58
N LEU A 36 -3.52 12.50 9.70
CA LEU A 36 -3.47 12.81 8.27
C LEU A 36 -4.67 12.27 7.50
N HIS A 37 -5.62 11.62 8.18
CA HIS A 37 -6.79 11.07 7.50
C HIS A 37 -7.62 12.14 6.78
N HIS A 38 -7.57 13.38 7.26
CA HIS A 38 -8.36 14.46 6.66
C HIS A 38 -8.00 14.67 5.17
N HIS A 39 -6.79 14.33 4.76
CA HIS A 39 -6.42 14.42 3.35
C HIS A 39 -7.26 13.46 2.51
N LEU A 40 -7.40 12.21 2.99
CA LEU A 40 -8.20 11.22 2.28
C LEU A 40 -9.67 11.62 2.26
N LYS A 41 -10.18 12.09 3.40
CA LYS A 41 -11.57 12.49 3.51
C LYS A 41 -11.89 13.66 2.59
N ARG A 42 -11.01 14.65 2.56
CA ARG A 42 -11.20 15.83 1.70
C ARG A 42 -11.23 15.45 0.23
N MET A 43 -10.44 14.45 -0.15
CA MET A 43 -10.35 14.01 -1.54
C MET A 43 -11.41 12.98 -1.91
N GLY A 44 -12.36 12.69 -1.01
CA GLY A 44 -13.48 11.81 -1.31
C GLY A 44 -13.17 10.32 -1.29
N ALA A 45 -12.10 9.92 -0.62
CA ALA A 45 -11.77 8.50 -0.51
C ALA A 45 -12.80 7.78 0.35
N GLU A 46 -13.10 6.53 -0.03
CA GLU A 46 -14.08 5.71 0.67
C GLU A 46 -13.40 4.52 1.34
N PHE A 47 -13.73 4.27 2.59
CA PHE A 47 -13.24 3.11 3.31
C PHE A 47 -13.83 1.83 2.70
N VAL A 48 -12.97 0.87 2.39
CA VAL A 48 -13.39 -0.41 1.83
C VAL A 48 -13.39 -1.49 2.90
N ALA A 49 -12.25 -1.68 3.59
CA ALA A 49 -12.11 -2.77 4.54
C ALA A 49 -10.82 -2.62 5.34
N ILE A 50 -10.77 -3.30 6.49
CA ILE A 50 -9.51 -3.58 7.16
C ILE A 50 -8.79 -4.64 6.32
N GLY A 51 -7.49 -4.54 6.21
CA GLY A 51 -6.70 -5.50 5.45
C GLY A 51 -5.37 -5.78 6.09
N ARG A 52 -4.68 -6.78 5.58
CA ARG A 52 -3.35 -7.15 6.03
C ARG A 52 -2.42 -7.30 4.85
N VAL A 53 -1.18 -6.87 5.04
CA VAL A 53 -0.14 -7.02 4.02
C VAL A 53 1.06 -7.71 4.65
N GLN A 54 1.83 -8.40 3.82
CA GLN A 54 3.06 -9.06 4.28
C GLN A 54 4.17 -8.00 4.34
N ALA A 55 4.49 -7.58 5.57
CA ALA A 55 5.43 -6.49 5.78
C ALA A 55 5.88 -6.46 7.23
N GLU A 56 6.92 -5.68 7.52
CA GLU A 56 7.35 -5.38 8.87
C GLU A 56 7.22 -3.90 9.13
N ILE A 57 6.78 -3.56 10.33
CA ILE A 57 6.63 -2.18 10.77
C ILE A 57 7.91 -1.76 11.51
N PHE A 58 8.36 -0.55 11.27
CA PHE A 58 9.48 0.07 11.97
C PHE A 58 9.00 1.36 12.60
N ASP A 59 9.38 1.57 13.85
CA ASP A 59 9.05 2.79 14.59
C ASP A 59 10.06 3.85 14.21
N LEU A 60 9.61 4.88 13.51
CA LEU A 60 10.47 5.98 13.07
C LEU A 60 10.36 7.20 13.97
N GLY A 61 9.75 7.03 15.17
CA GLY A 61 9.55 8.09 16.13
C GLY A 61 8.13 8.65 16.04
N GLU A 62 7.92 9.61 15.15
CA GLU A 62 6.61 10.25 15.02
C GLU A 62 5.62 9.46 14.18
N PHE A 63 6.10 8.48 13.44
CA PHE A 63 5.25 7.70 12.54
C PHE A 63 5.85 6.33 12.27
N PRO A 64 5.04 5.34 11.88
CA PRO A 64 5.55 4.04 11.50
C PRO A 64 5.97 4.02 10.04
N GLY A 65 6.89 3.12 9.71
CA GLY A 65 7.26 2.83 8.34
C GLY A 65 7.20 1.34 8.09
N ALA A 66 6.65 0.92 6.98
CA ALA A 66 6.56 -0.49 6.62
C ALA A 66 7.51 -0.81 5.50
N ARG A 67 8.16 -1.96 5.60
CA ARG A 67 9.00 -2.52 4.54
C ARG A 67 8.47 -3.89 4.16
N LYS A 68 8.66 -4.26 2.90
CA LYS A 68 8.34 -5.59 2.46
C LYS A 68 9.09 -6.61 3.30
N SER A 69 8.43 -7.72 3.62
CA SER A 69 9.06 -8.78 4.39
C SER A 69 8.78 -10.12 3.74
N GLY A 70 9.84 -10.90 3.55
CA GLY A 70 9.71 -12.27 3.12
C GLY A 70 9.59 -13.24 4.29
N LYS A 71 9.60 -12.75 5.52
CA LYS A 71 9.54 -13.60 6.70
C LYS A 71 8.13 -14.08 6.97
N PRO A 72 7.92 -15.39 7.16
CA PRO A 72 6.59 -15.89 7.50
C PRO A 72 6.07 -15.26 8.78
N GLY A 73 4.78 -14.98 8.81
CA GLY A 73 4.13 -14.45 9.99
C GLY A 73 4.28 -12.97 10.22
N LYS A 74 5.05 -12.28 9.39
CA LYS A 74 5.17 -10.83 9.50
C LYS A 74 4.06 -10.18 8.68
N ALA A 75 3.14 -9.54 9.36
CA ALA A 75 2.00 -8.89 8.71
C ALA A 75 1.71 -7.56 9.37
N VAL A 76 1.23 -6.62 8.57
CA VAL A 76 0.84 -5.30 9.04
C VAL A 76 -0.64 -5.12 8.74
N GLU A 77 -1.41 -4.77 9.76
CA GLU A 77 -2.83 -4.47 9.61
C GLU A 77 -3.00 -3.00 9.28
N GLY A 78 -3.94 -2.72 8.38
CA GLY A 78 -4.24 -1.36 7.99
C GLY A 78 -5.60 -1.26 7.37
N GLU A 79 -5.80 -0.20 6.61
CA GLU A 79 -7.10 0.11 6.01
C GLU A 79 -6.97 0.29 4.52
N LEU A 80 -7.93 -0.27 3.78
CA LEU A 80 -8.00 -0.14 2.34
C LEU A 80 -9.05 0.89 1.98
N PHE A 81 -8.65 1.85 1.14
CA PHE A 81 -9.53 2.91 0.67
C PHE A 81 -9.65 2.88 -0.84
N ARG A 82 -10.85 3.21 -1.32
CA ARG A 82 -11.05 3.45 -2.75
C ARG A 82 -10.95 4.96 -2.98
N LEU A 83 -10.04 5.33 -3.86
CA LEU A 83 -9.77 6.74 -4.14
C LEU A 83 -10.73 7.25 -5.21
N HIS A 84 -11.26 8.43 -4.99
CA HIS A 84 -11.98 9.19 -6.00
C HIS A 84 -10.93 10.02 -6.73
N ASN A 85 -10.87 9.95 -8.05
CA ASN A 85 -9.82 10.61 -8.82
C ASN A 85 -8.42 10.24 -8.28
N ALA A 86 -8.06 8.98 -8.47
CA ALA A 86 -6.85 8.43 -7.88
C ALA A 86 -5.59 9.18 -8.30
N GLU A 87 -5.48 9.58 -9.56
CA GLU A 87 -4.29 10.28 -10.02
C GLU A 87 -4.05 11.57 -9.25
N LYS A 88 -5.08 12.38 -9.07
CA LYS A 88 -4.97 13.64 -8.34
C LYS A 88 -4.70 13.37 -6.86
N THR A 89 -5.42 12.43 -6.26
CA THR A 89 -5.27 12.10 -4.85
C THR A 89 -3.87 11.61 -4.56
N LEU A 90 -3.35 10.71 -5.39
CA LEU A 90 -2.01 10.17 -5.17
C LEU A 90 -0.94 11.26 -5.33
N ARG A 91 -1.16 12.22 -6.20
CA ARG A 91 -0.21 13.33 -6.35
C ARG A 91 -0.12 14.16 -5.07
N VAL A 92 -1.28 14.42 -4.45
CA VAL A 92 -1.31 15.13 -3.16
C VAL A 92 -0.65 14.31 -2.08
N LEU A 93 -0.97 13.01 -1.99
CA LEU A 93 -0.41 12.14 -0.96
C LEU A 93 1.08 11.93 -1.13
N ASP A 94 1.58 11.88 -2.38
CA ASP A 94 3.02 11.81 -2.59
C ASP A 94 3.72 13.00 -1.92
N GLN A 95 3.14 14.20 -2.01
CA GLN A 95 3.71 15.36 -1.34
C GLN A 95 3.63 15.24 0.18
N VAL A 96 2.51 14.73 0.69
CA VAL A 96 2.33 14.51 2.14
C VAL A 96 3.38 13.53 2.66
N GLU A 97 3.71 12.50 1.87
CA GLU A 97 4.69 11.49 2.26
C GLU A 97 6.12 11.93 1.96
N GLY A 98 6.30 13.14 1.46
CA GLY A 98 7.64 13.67 1.22
C GLY A 98 8.29 13.20 -0.07
N ILE A 99 7.52 12.68 -1.01
CA ILE A 99 8.05 12.22 -2.29
C ILE A 99 8.12 13.42 -3.23
N SER A 100 9.34 13.76 -3.64
CA SER A 100 9.56 14.89 -4.54
C SER A 100 9.50 14.43 -5.99
N ALA A 101 8.81 15.20 -6.82
CA ALA A 101 8.79 14.95 -8.26
C ALA A 101 10.16 15.13 -8.88
N ARG A 102 11.00 16.02 -8.28
CA ARG A 102 12.36 16.28 -8.80
C ARG A 102 13.35 15.22 -8.35
N ASN A 103 13.19 14.69 -7.14
CA ASN A 103 14.13 13.75 -6.55
C ASN A 103 13.37 12.61 -5.89
N PRO A 104 12.69 11.76 -6.65
CA PRO A 104 11.80 10.75 -6.08
C PRO A 104 12.51 9.73 -5.20
N GLY A 105 13.82 9.57 -5.36
CA GLY A 105 14.58 8.62 -4.55
C GLY A 105 15.13 9.17 -3.25
N ARG A 106 14.81 10.40 -2.87
CA ARG A 106 15.45 11.04 -1.71
C ARG A 106 14.60 11.09 -0.46
N GLY A 107 13.31 10.80 -0.54
CA GLY A 107 12.44 10.82 0.62
C GLY A 107 12.53 9.55 1.44
N LEU A 108 11.91 9.57 2.63
CA LEU A 108 11.83 8.39 3.50
C LEU A 108 10.90 7.33 2.94
N PHE A 109 9.95 7.71 2.10
CA PHE A 109 8.95 6.81 1.58
C PHE A 109 8.99 6.78 0.07
N GLU A 110 8.54 5.67 -0.48
CA GLU A 110 8.29 5.56 -1.92
C GLU A 110 6.95 4.89 -2.12
N ARG A 111 6.21 5.34 -3.12
CA ARG A 111 4.93 4.72 -3.45
C ARG A 111 5.17 3.48 -4.29
N GLY A 112 4.57 2.39 -3.89
CA GLY A 112 4.65 1.13 -4.59
C GLY A 112 3.34 0.41 -4.51
N THR A 113 3.36 -0.91 -4.73
CA THR A 113 2.17 -1.74 -4.69
C THR A 113 2.33 -2.84 -3.65
N VAL A 114 1.21 -3.38 -3.21
CA VAL A 114 1.18 -4.45 -2.23
C VAL A 114 -0.09 -5.28 -2.42
N GLU A 115 0.03 -6.57 -2.16
CA GLU A 115 -1.13 -7.44 -2.13
C GLU A 115 -1.76 -7.37 -0.74
N VAL A 116 -3.05 -7.02 -0.68
CA VAL A 116 -3.80 -6.86 0.56
C VAL A 116 -4.74 -8.04 0.71
N ALA A 117 -4.64 -8.72 1.85
CA ALA A 117 -5.55 -9.81 2.19
C ALA A 117 -6.72 -9.23 2.99
N LEU A 118 -7.93 -9.51 2.54
CA LEU A 118 -9.15 -9.02 3.17
C LEU A 118 -9.77 -10.11 4.06
N PRO A 119 -10.61 -9.71 5.04
CA PRO A 119 -11.20 -10.68 5.95
C PRO A 119 -12.04 -11.77 5.27
N ASN A 120 -12.61 -11.46 4.10
CA ASN A 120 -13.41 -12.42 3.35
C ASN A 120 -12.58 -13.39 2.52
N GLY A 121 -11.25 -13.33 2.61
CA GLY A 121 -10.35 -14.17 1.84
C GLY A 121 -9.94 -13.62 0.50
N GLU A 122 -10.54 -12.52 0.07
CA GLU A 122 -10.12 -11.87 -1.18
C GLU A 122 -8.75 -11.24 -1.03
N ARG A 123 -8.07 -11.11 -2.17
CA ARG A 123 -6.81 -10.40 -2.26
C ARG A 123 -6.91 -9.32 -3.31
N ARG A 124 -6.40 -8.13 -2.97
CA ARG A 124 -6.43 -6.99 -3.87
C ARG A 124 -5.04 -6.39 -3.96
N LEU A 125 -4.64 -6.00 -5.14
CA LEU A 125 -3.37 -5.30 -5.31
C LEU A 125 -3.65 -3.80 -5.27
N ALA A 126 -2.96 -3.10 -4.38
CA ALA A 126 -3.25 -1.69 -4.09
C ALA A 126 -1.96 -0.90 -4.01
N TRP A 127 -2.09 0.43 -4.04
CA TRP A 127 -0.97 1.32 -3.75
C TRP A 127 -0.65 1.31 -2.27
N ILE A 128 0.61 1.57 -1.94
CA ILE A 128 1.09 1.69 -0.56
C ILE A 128 2.30 2.63 -0.55
N TYR A 129 2.53 3.27 0.57
CA TYR A 129 3.74 4.06 0.78
C TYR A 129 4.71 3.24 1.63
N TRP A 130 5.75 2.74 0.97
CA TRP A 130 6.79 1.94 1.63
C TRP A 130 7.84 2.84 2.24
N PHE A 131 8.32 2.46 3.44
CA PHE A 131 9.51 3.06 4.03
C PHE A 131 10.73 2.55 3.27
N ARG A 132 11.59 3.49 2.89
CA ARG A 132 12.76 3.16 2.06
C ARG A 132 13.89 2.57 2.87
#